data_5913bdc546457692a6c4e6a76648ca36
#
_entry.id   5913bdc546457692a6c4e6a76648ca36
#
_cell.length_a   1.000
_cell.length_b   1.000
_cell.length_c   1.000
_cell.angle_alpha   90.00
_cell.angle_beta   90.00
_cell.angle_gamma   90.00
#
_symmetry.space_group_name_H-M   'P 1'
#
loop_
_entity.id
_entity.type
_entity.pdbx_description
1 polymer ?
#
loop_
_entity_poly.entity_id
_entity_poly.type
_entity_poly.pdbx_seq_one_letter_code
_entity_poly.pdbx_strand_id
1 'polypeptide(L)'
;MNREVAIIHYNTPELTEATILSLRKHGGEDYHVTVFDNSAPAIDQKTGEQYGSRPFTAEMPGVTVIDNTQGQVIDFEKELAKYPDKSVEIGCVKSCVFGSDKHMMTVQYIMDHVLTDGFILMDSDILIRQNVDFMFQYDQCCVGHIIGSSGPNNYQRLAPMLLWINSKMCKDGGAVFFDPDRSWALNPGGYGNKKNGWDTGGAFLDDIKRLKPQCHGKRIDIRPLMFHFGSGSWYKNEPDRHLKWLQEHRDLWYTEPEPREPKYTVLTYIFNGYEFPHEIMEKDPDAEYLLITDDKKLKSETWEVIYDEKLKSRTVLDRCNYVRFHPFDYAHTDTVVRLDSSIGIKKSLAPIIEAFRAGDYDRCLLIHPTRNTFTDELAVWVRDRHYSQEVADRCLKMMKAWGYDFEEKGLFQGTFEIVRNTEVNRNINRMVYHLMKYTGGEDIDRVDQHITTFVIHTQFPDLKIMPVSENLITMGSPYMQWYLHHSMVPIENPKKIQPMMFGKPCECWDEQKTEKVEKADGKSASKPKTTKRTNRKGK
;
A
#
# COMPACT_ATOMS: atom_id res chain seq x y z
N MET A 1 0.46 25.54 24.35
CA MET A 1 -0.99 25.44 24.02
C MET A 1 -1.13 24.20 23.15
N ASN A 2 -1.99 23.27 23.53
CA ASN A 2 -2.19 22.09 22.70
C ASN A 2 -2.82 22.53 21.38
N ARG A 3 -2.23 22.10 20.27
CA ARG A 3 -2.73 22.39 18.92
C ARG A 3 -3.67 21.28 18.49
N GLU A 4 -4.87 21.29 19.06
CA GLU A 4 -5.89 20.28 18.80
C GLU A 4 -6.61 20.56 17.48
N VAL A 5 -6.71 19.56 16.62
CA VAL A 5 -7.41 19.62 15.32
C VAL A 5 -8.38 18.45 15.24
N ALA A 6 -9.59 18.71 14.79
CA ALA A 6 -10.58 17.68 14.50
C ALA A 6 -10.88 17.62 13.01
N ILE A 7 -10.82 16.43 12.44
CA ILE A 7 -11.20 16.15 11.05
C ILE A 7 -12.36 15.16 11.04
N ILE A 8 -13.45 15.51 10.35
CA ILE A 8 -14.56 14.59 10.15
C ILE A 8 -14.36 13.86 8.85
N HIS A 9 -14.11 12.58 8.94
CA HIS A 9 -13.84 11.70 7.80
C HIS A 9 -15.10 10.95 7.36
N TYR A 10 -15.29 10.87 6.03
CA TYR A 10 -16.33 10.05 5.41
C TYR A 10 -15.88 9.53 4.05
N ASN A 11 -15.44 8.27 3.97
CA ASN A 11 -15.08 7.57 2.74
C ASN A 11 -14.00 8.23 1.85
N THR A 12 -13.15 9.10 2.38
CA THR A 12 -12.11 9.83 1.63
C THR A 12 -10.72 9.71 2.24
N PRO A 13 -10.19 8.47 2.46
CA PRO A 13 -8.95 8.27 3.23
C PRO A 13 -7.75 9.00 2.61
N GLU A 14 -7.61 9.03 1.29
CA GLU A 14 -6.50 9.70 0.61
C GLU A 14 -6.53 11.22 0.81
N LEU A 15 -7.72 11.82 0.75
CA LEU A 15 -7.88 13.25 0.99
C LEU A 15 -7.61 13.60 2.46
N THR A 16 -8.10 12.78 3.39
CA THR A 16 -7.87 12.97 4.82
C THR A 16 -6.39 12.89 5.18
N GLU A 17 -5.68 11.91 4.65
CA GLU A 17 -4.23 11.79 4.84
C GLU A 17 -3.50 13.02 4.29
N ALA A 18 -3.81 13.44 3.07
CA ALA A 18 -3.22 14.64 2.48
C ALA A 18 -3.58 15.92 3.23
N THR A 19 -4.78 16.02 3.79
CA THR A 19 -5.19 17.12 4.68
C THR A 19 -4.26 17.22 5.88
N ILE A 20 -4.01 16.11 6.57
CA ILE A 20 -3.10 16.04 7.73
C ILE A 20 -1.66 16.39 7.33
N LEU A 21 -1.18 15.81 6.25
CA LEU A 21 0.18 16.09 5.75
C LEU A 21 0.36 17.55 5.35
N SER A 22 -0.64 18.16 4.69
CA SER A 22 -0.59 19.58 4.33
C SER A 22 -0.59 20.49 5.58
N LEU A 23 -1.36 20.13 6.61
CA LEU A 23 -1.36 20.85 7.88
C LEU A 23 0.03 20.84 8.52
N ARG A 24 0.68 19.70 8.59
CA ARG A 24 2.03 19.54 9.13
C ARG A 24 3.08 20.27 8.31
N LYS A 25 3.01 20.13 6.99
CA LYS A 25 3.94 20.81 6.08
C LYS A 25 3.97 22.32 6.27
N HIS A 26 2.83 22.93 6.55
CA HIS A 26 2.70 24.38 6.68
C HIS A 26 2.72 24.90 8.12
N GLY A 27 2.39 24.06 9.10
CA GLY A 27 2.33 24.43 10.51
C GLY A 27 3.33 23.70 11.42
N GLY A 28 3.99 22.66 10.92
CA GLY A 28 4.90 21.81 11.71
C GLY A 28 4.23 20.56 12.28
N GLU A 29 5.01 19.73 13.00
CA GLU A 29 4.57 18.41 13.48
C GLU A 29 3.79 18.43 14.80
N ASP A 30 3.67 19.58 15.46
CA ASP A 30 3.14 19.70 16.83
C ASP A 30 1.61 19.60 16.92
N TYR A 31 0.92 19.27 15.83
CA TYR A 31 -0.54 19.11 15.85
C TYR A 31 -0.94 17.74 16.39
N HIS A 32 -1.86 17.75 17.36
CA HIS A 32 -2.62 16.57 17.72
C HIS A 32 -3.92 16.54 16.93
N VAL A 33 -4.07 15.54 16.07
CA VAL A 33 -5.19 15.43 15.14
C VAL A 33 -6.12 14.31 15.57
N THR A 34 -7.39 14.65 15.80
CA THR A 34 -8.45 13.68 16.02
C THR A 34 -9.25 13.50 14.73
N VAL A 35 -9.17 12.34 14.12
CA VAL A 35 -10.01 11.95 12.98
C VAL A 35 -11.25 11.23 13.51
N PHE A 36 -12.42 11.81 13.28
CA PHE A 36 -13.69 11.14 13.61
C PHE A 36 -14.21 10.46 12.34
N ASP A 37 -14.14 9.14 12.32
CA ASP A 37 -14.45 8.33 11.14
C ASP A 37 -15.91 7.87 11.12
N ASN A 38 -16.69 8.50 10.25
CA ASN A 38 -18.10 8.18 9.99
C ASN A 38 -18.29 7.37 8.70
N SER A 39 -17.25 6.72 8.18
CA SER A 39 -17.34 5.98 6.92
C SER A 39 -18.40 4.90 6.96
N ALA A 40 -19.19 4.86 5.92
CA ALA A 40 -20.29 3.90 5.78
C ALA A 40 -20.48 3.52 4.31
N PRO A 41 -21.10 2.38 4.00
CA PRO A 41 -21.53 2.07 2.66
C PRO A 41 -22.41 3.18 2.08
N ALA A 42 -22.16 3.55 0.85
CA ALA A 42 -22.90 4.61 0.14
C ALA A 42 -23.57 4.07 -1.11
N ILE A 43 -24.66 4.69 -1.51
CA ILE A 43 -25.36 4.40 -2.77
C ILE A 43 -25.34 5.64 -3.64
N ASP A 44 -24.83 5.47 -4.86
CA ASP A 44 -25.02 6.50 -5.87
C ASP A 44 -26.48 6.67 -6.24
N GLN A 45 -27.00 7.81 -5.95
CA GLN A 45 -28.43 8.08 -6.17
C GLN A 45 -28.81 8.19 -7.66
N LYS A 46 -27.85 8.48 -8.54
CA LYS A 46 -28.10 8.59 -9.98
C LYS A 46 -28.04 7.23 -10.68
N THR A 47 -27.09 6.40 -10.28
CA THR A 47 -26.84 5.10 -10.93
C THR A 47 -27.40 3.93 -10.15
N GLY A 48 -27.71 4.09 -8.85
CA GLY A 48 -28.07 3.01 -7.93
C GLY A 48 -26.91 2.10 -7.54
N GLU A 49 -25.69 2.47 -7.94
CA GLU A 49 -24.49 1.70 -7.65
C GLU A 49 -24.15 1.76 -6.15
N GLN A 50 -23.79 0.62 -5.58
CA GLN A 50 -23.41 0.53 -4.18
C GLN A 50 -21.88 0.58 -4.04
N TYR A 51 -21.42 1.41 -3.11
CA TYR A 51 -20.01 1.55 -2.75
C TYR A 51 -19.78 1.05 -1.34
N GLY A 52 -18.67 0.33 -1.14
CA GLY A 52 -18.23 -0.09 0.20
C GLY A 52 -17.79 1.09 1.06
N SER A 53 -17.80 0.89 2.37
CA SER A 53 -17.18 1.83 3.31
C SER A 53 -15.67 1.93 3.06
N ARG A 54 -15.11 3.14 3.21
CA ARG A 54 -13.67 3.42 3.07
C ARG A 54 -13.17 4.15 4.32
N PRO A 55 -12.96 3.41 5.41
CA PRO A 55 -12.48 3.98 6.68
C PRO A 55 -11.06 4.53 6.56
N PHE A 56 -10.72 5.43 7.47
CA PHE A 56 -9.37 5.97 7.61
C PHE A 56 -8.51 4.98 8.42
N THR A 57 -7.53 4.38 7.79
CA THR A 57 -6.67 3.34 8.38
C THR A 57 -5.19 3.71 8.43
N ALA A 58 -4.82 4.93 7.99
CA ALA A 58 -3.43 5.36 8.00
C ALA A 58 -2.93 5.56 9.44
N GLU A 59 -1.86 4.89 9.80
CA GLU A 59 -1.16 5.10 11.07
C GLU A 59 -0.21 6.29 10.93
N MET A 60 -0.50 7.37 11.64
CA MET A 60 0.29 8.60 11.59
C MET A 60 0.62 9.08 13.01
N PRO A 61 1.86 9.51 13.30
CA PRO A 61 2.22 10.04 14.61
C PRO A 61 1.31 11.19 15.04
N GLY A 62 0.87 11.23 16.30
CA GLY A 62 0.00 12.30 16.83
C GLY A 62 -1.40 12.36 16.19
N VAL A 63 -1.84 11.30 15.54
CA VAL A 63 -3.21 11.13 15.03
C VAL A 63 -3.95 10.11 15.88
N THR A 64 -5.12 10.49 16.37
CA THR A 64 -6.06 9.61 17.06
C THR A 64 -7.29 9.43 16.19
N VAL A 65 -7.69 8.18 15.94
CA VAL A 65 -8.90 7.86 15.17
C VAL A 65 -10.02 7.46 16.14
N ILE A 66 -11.15 8.13 16.04
CA ILE A 66 -12.39 7.74 16.70
C ILE A 66 -13.25 7.04 15.67
N ASP A 67 -13.30 5.71 15.75
CA ASP A 67 -14.08 4.88 14.86
C ASP A 67 -15.58 4.95 15.20
N ASN A 68 -16.37 5.43 14.26
CA ASN A 68 -17.83 5.45 14.33
C ASN A 68 -18.48 4.76 13.09
N THR A 69 -17.71 3.92 12.40
CA THR A 69 -18.16 3.27 11.14
C THR A 69 -19.36 2.34 11.32
N GLN A 70 -19.58 1.87 12.56
CA GLN A 70 -20.73 1.02 12.94
C GLN A 70 -21.73 1.76 13.86
N GLY A 71 -21.59 3.08 14.01
CA GLY A 71 -22.44 3.86 14.92
C GLY A 71 -22.19 3.61 16.41
N GLN A 72 -21.01 3.08 16.77
CA GLN A 72 -20.66 2.71 18.14
C GLN A 72 -20.43 3.92 19.07
N VAL A 73 -20.14 5.09 18.50
CA VAL A 73 -19.97 6.35 19.25
C VAL A 73 -21.21 7.22 19.13
N ILE A 74 -21.70 7.45 17.92
CA ILE A 74 -22.94 8.16 17.63
C ILE A 74 -23.79 7.26 16.74
N ASP A 75 -24.88 6.73 17.27
CA ASP A 75 -25.88 6.02 16.49
C ASP A 75 -26.81 7.04 15.82
N PHE A 76 -26.45 7.47 14.62
CA PHE A 76 -27.18 8.48 13.88
C PHE A 76 -28.62 8.09 13.59
N GLU A 77 -28.92 6.82 13.35
CA GLU A 77 -30.28 6.36 13.09
C GLU A 77 -31.14 6.51 14.34
N LYS A 78 -30.61 6.11 15.49
CA LYS A 78 -31.29 6.27 16.77
C LYS A 78 -31.45 7.75 17.15
N GLU A 79 -30.42 8.56 16.92
CA GLU A 79 -30.51 10.01 17.20
C GLU A 79 -31.55 10.70 16.30
N LEU A 80 -31.56 10.42 15.00
CA LEU A 80 -32.53 10.96 14.06
C LEU A 80 -33.95 10.43 14.28
N ALA A 81 -34.12 9.19 14.75
CA ALA A 81 -35.41 8.61 15.08
C ALA A 81 -36.12 9.32 16.24
N LYS A 82 -35.41 10.12 17.04
CA LYS A 82 -36.01 10.95 18.09
C LYS A 82 -36.88 12.09 17.51
N TYR A 83 -36.76 12.37 16.21
CA TYR A 83 -37.44 13.46 15.51
C TYR A 83 -38.30 12.94 14.34
N PRO A 84 -39.23 12.01 14.54
CA PRO A 84 -39.99 11.36 13.46
C PRO A 84 -40.84 12.36 12.65
N ASP A 85 -41.37 13.36 13.33
CA ASP A 85 -42.23 14.38 12.69
C ASP A 85 -41.45 15.40 11.85
N LYS A 86 -40.13 15.37 11.93
CA LYS A 86 -39.22 16.26 11.22
C LYS A 86 -38.53 15.58 10.03
N SER A 87 -38.76 14.27 9.82
CA SER A 87 -38.24 13.54 8.67
C SER A 87 -38.91 14.02 7.41
N VAL A 88 -38.18 14.72 6.56
CA VAL A 88 -38.66 15.16 5.24
C VAL A 88 -38.37 14.06 4.23
N GLU A 89 -39.39 13.50 3.61
CA GLU A 89 -39.26 12.79 2.34
C GLU A 89 -38.88 13.82 1.25
N ILE A 90 -37.60 14.07 1.15
CA ILE A 90 -37.07 14.81 0.00
C ILE A 90 -36.59 13.74 -0.97
N GLY A 91 -37.22 13.60 -2.11
CA GLY A 91 -36.90 12.65 -3.19
C GLY A 91 -35.38 12.44 -3.34
N CYS A 92 -34.75 12.17 -4.37
CA CYS A 92 -33.33 11.82 -4.58
C CYS A 92 -32.25 12.34 -3.58
N VAL A 93 -32.61 13.06 -2.52
CA VAL A 93 -31.69 13.81 -1.62
C VAL A 93 -31.59 13.23 -0.20
N LYS A 94 -32.22 12.08 0.10
CA LYS A 94 -32.19 11.49 1.46
C LYS A 94 -30.77 11.40 2.06
N SER A 95 -29.77 11.05 1.28
CA SER A 95 -28.40 10.88 1.79
C SER A 95 -27.66 12.21 1.99
N CYS A 96 -27.88 13.21 1.15
CA CYS A 96 -27.15 14.48 1.25
C CYS A 96 -27.60 15.34 2.42
N VAL A 97 -28.89 15.30 2.70
CA VAL A 97 -29.50 16.07 3.77
C VAL A 97 -29.09 15.50 5.13
N PHE A 98 -29.10 14.18 5.26
CA PHE A 98 -28.58 13.51 6.45
C PHE A 98 -27.06 13.67 6.62
N GLY A 99 -26.32 13.95 5.56
CA GLY A 99 -24.88 14.24 5.65
C GLY A 99 -24.56 15.47 6.49
N SER A 100 -25.29 16.58 6.30
CA SER A 100 -25.12 17.79 7.11
C SER A 100 -25.48 17.58 8.56
N ASP A 101 -26.56 16.83 8.87
CA ASP A 101 -26.95 16.56 10.24
C ASP A 101 -25.96 15.65 10.95
N LYS A 102 -25.51 14.58 10.30
CA LYS A 102 -24.45 13.70 10.84
C LYS A 102 -23.18 14.50 11.13
N HIS A 103 -22.80 15.39 10.21
CA HIS A 103 -21.66 16.27 10.41
C HIS A 103 -21.86 17.19 11.62
N MET A 104 -23.01 17.86 11.74
CA MET A 104 -23.32 18.74 12.87
C MET A 104 -23.36 18.00 14.20
N MET A 105 -23.97 16.81 14.24
CA MET A 105 -23.98 15.94 15.43
C MET A 105 -22.57 15.54 15.84
N THR A 106 -21.71 15.21 14.87
CA THR A 106 -20.32 14.84 15.13
C THR A 106 -19.55 16.01 15.71
N VAL A 107 -19.67 17.21 15.15
CA VAL A 107 -19.01 18.41 15.71
C VAL A 107 -19.50 18.69 17.12
N GLN A 108 -20.82 18.59 17.36
CA GLN A 108 -21.38 18.76 18.71
C GLN A 108 -20.80 17.74 19.69
N TYR A 109 -20.74 16.49 19.29
CA TYR A 109 -20.15 15.42 20.12
C TYR A 109 -18.67 15.70 20.45
N ILE A 110 -17.89 16.13 19.45
CA ILE A 110 -16.47 16.49 19.64
C ILE A 110 -16.35 17.64 20.66
N MET A 111 -17.16 18.68 20.52
CA MET A 111 -17.20 19.81 21.47
C MET A 111 -17.56 19.38 22.88
N ASP A 112 -18.47 18.43 23.03
CA ASP A 112 -19.00 18.02 24.31
C ASP A 112 -18.16 16.99 25.04
N HIS A 113 -17.49 16.09 24.32
CA HIS A 113 -16.92 14.88 24.91
C HIS A 113 -15.44 14.66 24.57
N VAL A 114 -14.90 15.27 23.51
CA VAL A 114 -13.54 14.98 23.02
C VAL A 114 -12.62 16.18 23.22
N LEU A 115 -12.89 17.29 22.54
CA LEU A 115 -12.07 18.50 22.54
C LEU A 115 -12.79 19.63 23.27
N THR A 116 -12.87 19.49 24.58
CA THR A 116 -13.73 20.33 25.45
C THR A 116 -13.23 21.75 25.68
N ASP A 117 -11.93 22.01 25.44
CA ASP A 117 -11.36 23.36 25.60
C ASP A 117 -11.48 24.16 24.29
N GLY A 118 -10.95 23.62 23.20
CA GLY A 118 -11.04 24.23 21.89
C GLY A 118 -10.17 23.53 20.86
N PHE A 119 -10.52 23.68 19.58
CA PHE A 119 -9.85 23.00 18.48
C PHE A 119 -10.09 23.72 17.14
N ILE A 120 -9.28 23.40 16.15
CA ILE A 120 -9.59 23.73 14.76
C ILE A 120 -10.37 22.56 14.14
N LEU A 121 -11.60 22.83 13.69
CA LEU A 121 -12.37 21.91 12.85
C LEU A 121 -11.87 22.04 11.39
N MET A 122 -11.63 20.91 10.75
CA MET A 122 -11.25 20.83 9.34
C MET A 122 -12.10 19.80 8.60
N ASP A 123 -12.50 20.11 7.37
CA ASP A 123 -13.06 19.10 6.48
C ASP A 123 -11.93 18.16 5.98
N SER A 124 -12.29 16.93 5.64
CA SER A 124 -11.34 15.90 5.18
C SER A 124 -10.84 16.10 3.75
N ASP A 125 -11.34 17.08 3.03
CA ASP A 125 -11.07 17.34 1.62
C ASP A 125 -10.49 18.75 1.36
N ILE A 126 -9.64 19.20 2.26
CA ILE A 126 -8.91 20.48 2.13
C ILE A 126 -7.40 20.25 2.15
N LEU A 127 -6.65 21.13 1.50
CA LEU A 127 -5.20 21.21 1.62
C LEU A 127 -4.79 22.57 2.18
N ILE A 128 -4.08 22.58 3.28
CA ILE A 128 -3.56 23.78 3.92
C ILE A 128 -2.43 24.37 3.06
N ARG A 129 -2.41 25.68 2.90
CA ARG A 129 -1.44 26.43 2.10
C ARG A 129 -0.53 27.35 2.91
N GLN A 130 -0.97 27.71 4.11
CA GLN A 130 -0.27 28.63 4.99
C GLN A 130 -0.47 28.20 6.43
N ASN A 131 0.44 28.60 7.29
CA ASN A 131 0.35 28.35 8.72
C ASN A 131 -0.96 28.89 9.30
N VAL A 132 -1.67 28.04 10.03
CA VAL A 132 -2.96 28.36 10.68
C VAL A 132 -2.85 28.52 12.20
N ASP A 133 -1.66 28.47 12.77
CA ASP A 133 -1.41 28.57 14.22
C ASP A 133 -1.98 29.85 14.85
N PHE A 134 -2.05 30.93 14.08
CA PHE A 134 -2.62 32.17 14.54
C PHE A 134 -4.09 32.00 14.99
N MET A 135 -4.80 30.96 14.51
CA MET A 135 -6.18 30.72 14.90
C MET A 135 -6.30 30.29 16.36
N PHE A 136 -5.28 29.62 16.92
CA PHE A 136 -5.24 29.24 18.35
C PHE A 136 -5.01 30.41 19.30
N GLN A 137 -4.62 31.57 18.78
CA GLN A 137 -4.29 32.74 19.60
C GLN A 137 -5.52 33.63 19.89
N TYR A 138 -6.65 33.29 19.29
CA TYR A 138 -7.87 34.05 19.48
C TYR A 138 -8.62 33.61 20.74
N ASP A 139 -9.14 34.59 21.45
CA ASP A 139 -9.94 34.46 22.66
C ASP A 139 -11.46 34.51 22.40
N GLN A 140 -11.89 34.48 21.15
CA GLN A 140 -13.28 34.44 20.74
C GLN A 140 -13.84 33.02 20.76
N CYS A 141 -15.19 32.90 20.82
CA CYS A 141 -15.88 31.61 20.72
C CYS A 141 -15.57 30.83 19.46
N CYS A 142 -15.40 31.54 18.35
CA CYS A 142 -14.98 30.93 17.08
C CYS A 142 -14.26 31.92 16.18
N VAL A 143 -13.44 31.37 15.28
CA VAL A 143 -12.76 32.14 14.21
C VAL A 143 -12.92 31.40 12.89
N GLY A 144 -13.55 32.01 11.90
CA GLY A 144 -13.81 31.33 10.63
C GLY A 144 -14.38 32.22 9.55
N HIS A 145 -14.71 31.60 8.43
CA HIS A 145 -15.28 32.26 7.26
C HIS A 145 -16.81 32.16 7.27
N ILE A 146 -17.47 33.28 6.99
CA ILE A 146 -18.92 33.31 6.85
C ILE A 146 -19.26 33.18 5.39
N ILE A 147 -20.00 32.13 5.03
CA ILE A 147 -20.56 31.89 3.70
C ILE A 147 -22.01 32.37 3.66
N GLY A 148 -22.46 32.87 2.51
CA GLY A 148 -23.83 33.22 2.25
C GLY A 148 -24.02 34.68 1.86
N SER A 149 -25.24 35.03 1.40
CA SER A 149 -25.58 36.36 0.92
C SER A 149 -26.25 37.21 1.99
N SER A 150 -26.04 38.52 1.92
CA SER A 150 -26.74 39.53 2.72
C SER A 150 -28.10 39.95 2.15
N GLY A 151 -28.70 39.14 1.23
CA GLY A 151 -29.98 39.43 0.62
C GLY A 151 -31.19 39.22 1.54
N PRO A 152 -32.41 39.48 1.10
CA PRO A 152 -33.64 39.41 1.91
C PRO A 152 -33.93 38.00 2.48
N ASN A 153 -33.26 36.97 2.00
CA ASN A 153 -33.26 35.61 2.55
C ASN A 153 -32.01 35.31 3.35
N ASN A 154 -31.33 36.27 3.83
CA ASN A 154 -30.13 36.42 4.66
C ASN A 154 -29.59 35.12 5.32
N TYR A 155 -29.40 34.09 4.51
CA TYR A 155 -28.84 32.82 4.97
C TYR A 155 -27.33 32.94 5.03
N GLN A 156 -26.81 32.97 6.22
CA GLN A 156 -25.37 32.93 6.50
C GLN A 156 -25.05 31.76 7.38
N ARG A 157 -23.87 31.13 7.16
CA ARG A 157 -23.35 30.09 7.98
C ARG A 157 -21.83 30.23 8.14
N LEU A 158 -21.30 29.71 9.22
CA LEU A 158 -19.86 29.49 9.35
C LEU A 158 -19.45 28.33 8.45
N ALA A 159 -18.36 28.51 7.72
CA ALA A 159 -17.78 27.47 6.89
C ALA A 159 -17.12 26.41 7.80
N PRO A 160 -17.56 25.15 7.78
CA PRO A 160 -16.94 24.11 8.61
C PRO A 160 -15.56 23.67 8.10
N MET A 161 -15.22 24.03 6.88
CA MET A 161 -14.00 23.59 6.20
C MET A 161 -12.71 23.93 6.95
N LEU A 162 -12.67 25.09 7.61
CA LEU A 162 -11.56 25.51 8.47
C LEU A 162 -12.13 26.51 9.50
N LEU A 163 -12.30 26.07 10.73
CA LEU A 163 -13.00 26.83 11.77
C LEU A 163 -12.37 26.55 13.15
N TRP A 164 -11.84 27.59 13.79
CA TRP A 164 -11.50 27.53 15.21
C TRP A 164 -12.76 27.60 16.05
N ILE A 165 -12.88 26.70 17.05
CA ILE A 165 -13.99 26.63 18.00
C ILE A 165 -13.39 26.58 19.41
N ASN A 166 -13.78 27.54 20.25
CA ASN A 166 -13.56 27.46 21.69
C ASN A 166 -14.74 26.72 22.33
N SER A 167 -14.63 25.43 22.52
CA SER A 167 -15.72 24.56 23.02
C SER A 167 -16.24 25.03 24.35
N LYS A 168 -15.34 25.40 25.26
CA LYS A 168 -15.73 25.87 26.61
C LYS A 168 -16.56 27.16 26.56
N MET A 169 -16.09 28.15 25.82
CA MET A 169 -16.85 29.43 25.70
C MET A 169 -18.19 29.24 24.99
N CYS A 170 -18.24 28.36 23.99
CA CYS A 170 -19.48 28.04 23.28
C CYS A 170 -20.50 27.39 24.24
N LYS A 171 -20.07 26.42 25.03
CA LYS A 171 -20.94 25.78 26.04
C LYS A 171 -21.42 26.76 27.11
N ASP A 172 -20.51 27.54 27.69
CA ASP A 172 -20.83 28.54 28.68
C ASP A 172 -21.82 29.61 28.14
N GLY A 173 -21.74 29.88 26.84
CA GLY A 173 -22.63 30.81 26.14
C GLY A 173 -23.91 30.20 25.59
N GLY A 174 -24.05 28.88 25.64
CA GLY A 174 -25.21 28.15 25.10
C GLY A 174 -25.25 28.06 23.57
N ALA A 175 -24.10 28.20 22.89
CA ALA A 175 -24.02 27.98 21.46
C ALA A 175 -23.90 26.48 21.15
N VAL A 176 -24.72 26.00 20.22
CA VAL A 176 -24.73 24.59 19.79
C VAL A 176 -24.49 24.47 18.30
N PHE A 177 -23.74 23.43 17.94
CA PHE A 177 -23.48 23.16 16.51
C PHE A 177 -24.63 22.39 15.89
N PHE A 178 -25.24 21.47 16.62
CA PHE A 178 -26.42 20.73 16.22
C PHE A 178 -27.63 21.15 17.04
N ASP A 179 -28.68 21.59 16.36
CA ASP A 179 -29.97 21.88 16.94
C ASP A 179 -31.07 21.29 16.05
N PRO A 180 -31.83 20.30 16.52
CA PRO A 180 -32.84 19.62 15.72
C PRO A 180 -33.98 20.54 15.30
N ASP A 181 -34.26 21.61 16.05
CA ASP A 181 -35.32 22.56 15.73
C ASP A 181 -34.90 23.53 14.62
N ARG A 182 -33.60 23.70 14.42
CA ARG A 182 -33.02 24.59 13.42
C ARG A 182 -32.29 23.84 12.28
N SER A 183 -32.21 22.52 12.37
CA SER A 183 -31.62 21.72 11.33
C SER A 183 -32.44 21.77 10.05
N TRP A 184 -31.76 21.97 8.96
CA TRP A 184 -32.37 22.04 7.64
C TRP A 184 -33.03 20.72 7.21
N ALA A 185 -32.37 19.60 7.47
CA ALA A 185 -32.84 18.30 7.09
C ALA A 185 -34.05 17.83 7.90
N LEU A 186 -34.14 18.24 9.15
CA LEU A 186 -35.17 17.81 10.06
C LEU A 186 -36.40 18.72 10.06
N ASN A 187 -36.41 19.82 9.28
CA ASN A 187 -37.54 20.74 9.28
C ASN A 187 -38.39 20.57 8.01
N PRO A 188 -39.76 20.55 8.16
CA PRO A 188 -40.66 20.52 7.04
C PRO A 188 -40.50 21.78 6.14
N GLY A 189 -40.30 21.54 4.87
CA GLY A 189 -40.06 22.61 3.92
C GLY A 189 -38.63 22.73 3.41
N GLY A 190 -37.75 21.88 3.91
CA GLY A 190 -36.42 21.50 3.41
C GLY A 190 -35.71 22.47 2.47
N TYR A 191 -35.02 21.95 1.53
CA TYR A 191 -34.09 22.64 0.64
C TYR A 191 -34.60 23.88 -0.08
N GLY A 192 -35.89 24.00 -0.30
CA GLY A 192 -36.50 25.14 -0.97
C GLY A 192 -37.00 26.26 -0.03
N ASN A 193 -37.19 25.99 1.26
CA ASN A 193 -37.77 26.94 2.18
C ASN A 193 -36.78 27.42 3.24
N LYS A 194 -35.88 28.30 2.79
CA LYS A 194 -34.76 28.86 3.60
C LYS A 194 -35.20 29.61 4.88
N LYS A 195 -36.47 29.63 5.20
CA LYS A 195 -36.96 30.34 6.39
C LYS A 195 -36.86 29.53 7.66
N ASN A 196 -36.79 28.20 7.59
CA ASN A 196 -37.01 27.35 8.74
C ASN A 196 -35.91 26.30 9.02
N GLY A 197 -34.80 26.29 8.27
CA GLY A 197 -33.73 25.33 8.54
C GLY A 197 -32.35 25.83 8.14
N TRP A 198 -31.32 25.32 8.80
CA TRP A 198 -29.95 25.75 8.66
C TRP A 198 -29.08 24.55 8.19
N ASP A 199 -28.19 24.81 7.27
CA ASP A 199 -27.11 23.89 6.91
C ASP A 199 -25.97 23.95 7.94
N THR A 200 -24.99 23.06 7.84
CA THR A 200 -23.83 22.95 8.75
C THR A 200 -23.26 24.34 9.10
N GLY A 201 -23.16 24.62 10.40
CA GLY A 201 -22.64 25.90 10.91
C GLY A 201 -23.62 27.07 10.90
N GLY A 202 -24.86 26.89 10.41
CA GLY A 202 -25.85 27.96 10.36
C GLY A 202 -26.45 28.29 11.74
N ALA A 203 -26.98 27.29 12.44
CA ALA A 203 -27.49 27.42 13.79
C ALA A 203 -26.43 27.94 14.75
N PHE A 204 -25.21 27.41 14.63
CA PHE A 204 -24.06 27.85 15.42
C PHE A 204 -23.73 29.33 15.19
N LEU A 205 -23.72 29.81 13.94
CA LEU A 205 -23.51 31.23 13.65
C LEU A 205 -24.60 32.10 14.27
N ASP A 206 -25.85 31.66 14.24
CA ASP A 206 -26.97 32.39 14.82
C ASP A 206 -26.83 32.52 16.34
N ASP A 207 -26.40 31.44 17.00
CA ASP A 207 -26.10 31.47 18.44
C ASP A 207 -24.92 32.41 18.76
N ILE A 208 -23.82 32.29 18.03
CA ILE A 208 -22.64 33.14 18.21
C ILE A 208 -23.00 34.64 18.07
N LYS A 209 -23.89 34.99 17.14
CA LYS A 209 -24.35 36.37 16.99
C LYS A 209 -25.17 36.89 18.19
N ARG A 210 -25.82 36.00 18.95
CA ARG A 210 -26.61 36.32 20.12
C ARG A 210 -25.81 36.32 21.43
N LEU A 211 -24.60 35.79 21.42
CA LEU A 211 -23.74 35.79 22.60
C LEU A 211 -23.26 37.19 22.99
N LYS A 212 -22.80 37.33 24.22
CA LYS A 212 -22.23 38.59 24.72
C LYS A 212 -21.02 39.00 23.89
N PRO A 213 -20.70 40.32 23.80
CA PRO A 213 -19.60 40.83 22.97
C PRO A 213 -18.26 40.09 23.17
N GLN A 214 -17.95 39.68 24.38
CA GLN A 214 -16.72 38.92 24.69
C GLN A 214 -16.69 37.51 24.10
N CYS A 215 -17.85 37.00 23.68
CA CYS A 215 -17.98 35.67 23.09
C CYS A 215 -18.24 35.71 21.57
N HIS A 216 -18.18 36.87 20.95
CA HIS A 216 -18.45 37.02 19.51
C HIS A 216 -17.42 36.28 18.68
N GLY A 217 -17.88 35.66 17.60
CA GLY A 217 -17.01 35.05 16.62
C GLY A 217 -16.22 36.09 15.79
N LYS A 218 -15.02 35.75 15.40
CA LYS A 218 -14.19 36.55 14.50
C LYS A 218 -14.28 36.04 13.07
N ARG A 219 -14.63 36.93 12.16
CA ARG A 219 -14.61 36.62 10.73
C ARG A 219 -13.22 36.76 10.16
N ILE A 220 -12.75 35.71 9.45
CA ILE A 220 -11.53 35.72 8.63
C ILE A 220 -11.85 35.21 7.23
N ASP A 221 -10.99 35.55 6.27
CA ASP A 221 -11.03 34.92 4.95
C ASP A 221 -10.11 33.70 4.95
N ILE A 222 -10.69 32.51 4.84
CA ILE A 222 -9.94 31.24 4.86
C ILE A 222 -9.44 30.82 3.46
N ARG A 223 -9.92 31.47 2.38
CA ARG A 223 -9.57 31.10 1.01
C ARG A 223 -8.07 31.18 0.69
N PRO A 224 -7.30 32.14 1.22
CA PRO A 224 -5.85 32.14 1.06
C PRO A 224 -5.15 31.02 1.85
N LEU A 225 -5.79 30.49 2.89
CA LEU A 225 -5.18 29.54 3.83
C LEU A 225 -5.27 28.10 3.35
N MET A 226 -6.20 27.79 2.45
CA MET A 226 -6.46 26.42 2.01
C MET A 226 -6.97 26.33 0.58
N PHE A 227 -6.80 25.15 -0.03
CA PHE A 227 -7.60 24.70 -1.17
C PHE A 227 -8.66 23.72 -0.69
N HIS A 228 -9.85 23.78 -1.28
CA HIS A 228 -10.95 22.87 -0.99
C HIS A 228 -11.29 22.06 -2.24
N PHE A 229 -11.25 20.75 -2.15
CA PHE A 229 -11.64 19.86 -3.24
C PHE A 229 -13.10 20.05 -3.62
N GLY A 230 -13.92 20.32 -2.63
CA GLY A 230 -15.34 20.59 -2.79
C GLY A 230 -16.18 19.34 -3.01
N SER A 231 -17.00 19.01 -2.03
CA SER A 231 -17.92 17.88 -2.10
C SER A 231 -17.24 16.50 -2.23
N GLY A 232 -16.04 16.34 -1.67
CA GLY A 232 -15.30 15.06 -1.69
C GLY A 232 -16.12 13.89 -1.15
N SER A 233 -16.89 14.14 -0.09
CA SER A 233 -17.81 13.18 0.51
C SER A 233 -19.16 13.00 -0.22
N TRP A 234 -19.47 13.87 -1.16
CA TRP A 234 -20.73 13.85 -1.93
C TRP A 234 -20.65 13.03 -3.20
N TYR A 235 -19.46 13.00 -3.80
CA TYR A 235 -19.22 12.25 -5.00
C TYR A 235 -18.64 10.91 -4.59
N LYS A 236 -19.53 9.90 -4.57
CA LYS A 236 -19.18 8.51 -4.78
C LYS A 236 -17.68 8.27 -4.76
N ASN A 237 -17.22 7.55 -3.88
CA ASN A 237 -16.01 6.79 -4.03
C ASN A 237 -15.35 6.92 -5.44
N GLU A 238 -14.89 8.11 -5.80
CA GLU A 238 -14.12 8.38 -7.01
C GLU A 238 -12.63 8.50 -6.62
N PRO A 239 -11.97 7.41 -6.17
CA PRO A 239 -10.56 7.48 -5.74
C PRO A 239 -9.66 8.04 -6.83
N ASP A 240 -9.92 7.74 -8.09
CA ASP A 240 -9.14 8.26 -9.22
C ASP A 240 -9.24 9.80 -9.32
N ARG A 241 -10.42 10.37 -9.03
CA ARG A 241 -10.59 11.82 -9.02
C ARG A 241 -9.89 12.47 -7.84
N HIS A 242 -9.94 11.83 -6.66
CA HIS A 242 -9.22 12.28 -5.49
C HIS A 242 -7.71 12.25 -5.74
N LEU A 243 -7.19 11.12 -6.22
CA LEU A 243 -5.77 10.95 -6.53
C LEU A 243 -5.27 11.92 -7.59
N LYS A 244 -6.06 12.15 -8.64
CA LYS A 244 -5.72 13.14 -9.67
C LYS A 244 -5.60 14.54 -9.09
N TRP A 245 -6.57 14.98 -8.29
CA TRP A 245 -6.54 16.29 -7.65
C TRP A 245 -5.36 16.41 -6.67
N LEU A 246 -5.08 15.37 -5.90
CA LEU A 246 -3.93 15.31 -5.00
C LEU A 246 -2.61 15.40 -5.77
N GLN A 247 -2.52 14.76 -6.93
CA GLN A 247 -1.34 14.85 -7.78
C GLN A 247 -1.14 16.26 -8.36
N GLU A 248 -2.23 16.93 -8.77
CA GLU A 248 -2.21 18.31 -9.26
C GLU A 248 -1.76 19.31 -8.18
N HIS A 249 -1.94 18.98 -6.90
CA HIS A 249 -1.60 19.82 -5.75
C HIS A 249 -0.55 19.19 -4.83
N ARG A 250 0.30 18.31 -5.38
CA ARG A 250 1.28 17.52 -4.63
C ARG A 250 2.24 18.38 -3.80
N ASP A 251 2.57 19.54 -4.30
CA ASP A 251 3.43 20.53 -3.62
C ASP A 251 2.87 21.03 -2.28
N LEU A 252 1.59 20.92 -2.04
CA LEU A 252 0.98 21.38 -0.80
C LEU A 252 1.03 20.35 0.35
N TRP A 253 1.06 19.08 0.06
CA TRP A 253 0.95 18.05 1.09
C TRP A 253 2.12 17.07 1.10
N TYR A 254 2.72 16.80 -0.05
CA TYR A 254 3.83 15.89 -0.14
C TYR A 254 5.14 16.59 0.24
N THR A 255 5.87 16.00 1.15
CA THR A 255 7.25 16.37 1.45
C THR A 255 8.14 15.25 0.96
N GLU A 256 9.08 15.57 0.08
CA GLU A 256 10.10 14.58 -0.29
C GLU A 256 10.81 14.16 1.01
N PRO A 257 10.92 12.86 1.28
CA PRO A 257 11.69 12.40 2.43
C PRO A 257 13.12 12.93 2.29
N GLU A 258 13.69 13.43 3.37
CA GLU A 258 15.11 13.82 3.35
C GLU A 258 15.95 12.62 2.92
N PRO A 259 16.95 12.84 2.04
CA PRO A 259 17.86 11.79 1.65
C PRO A 259 18.50 11.18 2.91
N ARG A 260 18.12 9.97 3.25
CA ARG A 260 18.75 9.22 4.33
C ARG A 260 19.85 8.37 3.72
N GLU A 261 20.95 8.21 4.43
CA GLU A 261 21.92 7.19 4.05
C GLU A 261 21.21 5.81 4.11
N PRO A 262 21.19 5.07 3.00
CA PRO A 262 20.51 3.81 2.99
C PRO A 262 21.18 2.83 3.96
N LYS A 263 20.37 2.08 4.68
CA LYS A 263 20.85 1.06 5.61
C LYS A 263 21.13 -0.27 4.89
N TYR A 264 20.42 -0.55 3.81
CA TYR A 264 20.62 -1.74 3.00
C TYR A 264 20.29 -1.49 1.53
N THR A 265 20.82 -2.34 0.66
CA THR A 265 20.59 -2.28 -0.78
C THR A 265 19.69 -3.43 -1.22
N VAL A 266 18.70 -3.15 -2.04
CA VAL A 266 17.96 -4.18 -2.79
C VAL A 266 18.46 -4.15 -4.23
N LEU A 267 18.97 -5.28 -4.69
CA LEU A 267 19.64 -5.41 -5.98
C LEU A 267 18.93 -6.45 -6.87
N THR A 268 18.62 -6.05 -8.08
CA THR A 268 18.18 -6.95 -9.16
C THR A 268 18.92 -6.63 -10.46
N TYR A 269 18.74 -7.45 -11.49
CA TYR A 269 19.41 -7.24 -12.78
C TYR A 269 18.56 -7.74 -13.94
N ILE A 270 18.61 -7.02 -15.07
CA ILE A 270 17.94 -7.36 -16.33
C ILE A 270 18.91 -7.16 -17.48
N PHE A 271 19.25 -8.25 -18.17
CA PHE A 271 20.15 -8.23 -19.30
C PHE A 271 19.47 -8.74 -20.56
N ASN A 272 19.86 -8.17 -21.71
CA ASN A 272 19.37 -8.56 -23.04
C ASN A 272 17.83 -8.55 -23.18
N GLY A 273 17.16 -7.66 -22.44
CA GLY A 273 15.69 -7.55 -22.45
C GLY A 273 14.96 -8.82 -21.97
N TYR A 274 15.61 -9.61 -21.13
CA TYR A 274 15.08 -10.89 -20.65
C TYR A 274 13.83 -10.73 -19.79
N GLU A 275 13.65 -9.58 -19.11
CA GLU A 275 12.53 -9.35 -18.21
C GLU A 275 12.11 -7.87 -18.25
N PHE A 276 10.96 -7.55 -17.67
CA PHE A 276 10.53 -6.19 -17.41
C PHE A 276 10.87 -5.78 -15.97
N PRO A 277 11.14 -4.49 -15.69
CA PRO A 277 11.22 -4.02 -14.34
C PRO A 277 9.86 -4.20 -13.64
N HIS A 278 9.83 -4.99 -12.57
CA HIS A 278 8.66 -5.05 -11.71
C HIS A 278 8.75 -3.92 -10.70
N GLU A 279 7.84 -2.95 -10.83
CA GLU A 279 7.85 -1.76 -9.99
C GLU A 279 7.53 -2.12 -8.54
N ILE A 280 8.17 -1.42 -7.61
CA ILE A 280 8.03 -1.66 -6.18
C ILE A 280 6.76 -0.99 -5.70
N MET A 281 5.86 -1.75 -5.06
CA MET A 281 4.57 -1.23 -4.59
C MET A 281 4.73 -0.40 -3.31
N GLU A 282 5.60 -0.82 -2.40
CA GLU A 282 5.90 -0.12 -1.15
C GLU A 282 7.40 -0.10 -0.90
N LYS A 283 8.00 1.09 -0.98
CA LYS A 283 9.43 1.30 -0.74
C LYS A 283 9.72 1.49 0.74
N ASP A 284 10.84 0.93 1.19
CA ASP A 284 11.43 1.31 2.45
C ASP A 284 12.30 2.57 2.23
N PRO A 285 12.07 3.66 3.00
CA PRO A 285 12.87 4.87 2.89
C PRO A 285 14.34 4.68 3.32
N ASP A 286 14.64 3.62 4.07
CA ASP A 286 15.99 3.28 4.52
C ASP A 286 16.72 2.32 3.56
N ALA A 287 16.18 2.06 2.37
CA ALA A 287 16.78 1.18 1.37
C ALA A 287 17.11 1.92 0.06
N GLU A 288 18.25 1.59 -0.54
CA GLU A 288 18.48 1.86 -1.96
C GLU A 288 18.00 0.69 -2.81
N TYR A 289 17.49 0.98 -4.00
CA TYR A 289 16.92 -0.01 -4.92
C TYR A 289 17.61 0.10 -6.26
N LEU A 290 18.49 -0.86 -6.57
CA LEU A 290 19.35 -0.86 -7.75
C LEU A 290 18.93 -1.92 -8.75
N LEU A 291 18.80 -1.53 -10.03
CA LEU A 291 18.57 -2.42 -11.14
C LEU A 291 19.73 -2.31 -12.14
N ILE A 292 20.53 -3.36 -12.25
CA ILE A 292 21.68 -3.40 -13.14
C ILE A 292 21.27 -3.91 -14.54
N THR A 293 21.69 -3.21 -15.59
CA THR A 293 21.28 -3.56 -16.95
C THR A 293 22.37 -3.26 -18.00
N ASP A 294 22.26 -3.91 -19.15
CA ASP A 294 23.01 -3.61 -20.38
C ASP A 294 22.20 -2.80 -21.41
N ASP A 295 20.98 -2.41 -21.09
CA ASP A 295 20.12 -1.58 -21.92
C ASP A 295 20.10 -0.11 -21.43
N LYS A 296 20.68 0.79 -22.24
CA LYS A 296 20.65 2.25 -21.97
C LYS A 296 19.25 2.87 -21.97
N LYS A 297 18.27 2.17 -22.52
CA LYS A 297 16.90 2.68 -22.68
C LYS A 297 15.97 2.20 -21.57
N LEU A 298 16.40 1.22 -20.78
CA LEU A 298 15.59 0.70 -19.69
C LEU A 298 15.33 1.81 -18.69
N LYS A 299 14.08 1.93 -18.28
CA LYS A 299 13.62 2.89 -17.27
C LYS A 299 12.75 2.18 -16.24
N SER A 300 12.73 2.71 -15.05
CA SER A 300 11.84 2.32 -13.98
C SER A 300 11.43 3.55 -13.18
N GLU A 301 10.27 3.54 -12.59
CA GLU A 301 9.77 4.60 -11.71
C GLU A 301 10.26 4.42 -10.28
N THR A 302 10.58 3.18 -9.90
CA THR A 302 10.90 2.83 -8.52
C THR A 302 12.32 2.33 -8.32
N TRP A 303 13.00 1.85 -9.36
CA TRP A 303 14.39 1.41 -9.31
C TRP A 303 15.33 2.48 -9.83
N GLU A 304 16.48 2.65 -9.18
CA GLU A 304 17.62 3.33 -9.78
C GLU A 304 18.26 2.40 -10.80
N VAL A 305 18.16 2.74 -12.10
CA VAL A 305 18.65 1.92 -13.20
C VAL A 305 20.11 2.24 -13.48
N ILE A 306 21.00 1.28 -13.24
CA ILE A 306 22.43 1.40 -13.49
C ILE A 306 22.78 0.65 -14.78
N TYR A 307 23.17 1.41 -15.80
CA TYR A 307 23.73 0.85 -17.02
C TYR A 307 25.23 0.59 -16.83
N ASP A 308 25.64 -0.69 -16.90
CA ASP A 308 27.06 -1.06 -16.84
C ASP A 308 27.57 -1.58 -18.18
N GLU A 309 28.29 -0.71 -18.91
CA GLU A 309 28.89 -1.05 -20.20
C GLU A 309 29.97 -2.13 -20.12
N LYS A 310 30.68 -2.24 -19.00
CA LYS A 310 31.76 -3.21 -18.82
C LYS A 310 31.24 -4.66 -18.88
N LEU A 311 29.99 -4.86 -18.55
CA LEU A 311 29.36 -6.19 -18.62
C LEU A 311 29.13 -6.67 -20.06
N LYS A 312 29.08 -5.79 -21.06
CA LYS A 312 28.82 -6.16 -22.46
C LYS A 312 29.83 -7.12 -23.07
N SER A 313 31.04 -7.14 -22.56
CA SER A 313 32.07 -8.08 -23.01
C SER A 313 31.82 -9.52 -22.55
N ARG A 314 30.87 -9.75 -21.64
CA ARG A 314 30.52 -11.04 -21.05
C ARG A 314 29.31 -11.65 -21.75
N THR A 315 29.15 -12.98 -21.68
CA THR A 315 27.88 -13.61 -22.04
C THR A 315 26.75 -13.14 -21.14
N VAL A 316 25.50 -13.27 -21.56
CA VAL A 316 24.33 -12.83 -20.74
C VAL A 316 24.32 -13.50 -19.38
N LEU A 317 24.60 -14.79 -19.35
CA LEU A 317 24.64 -15.56 -18.09
C LEU A 317 25.82 -15.18 -17.20
N ASP A 318 26.99 -14.93 -17.77
CA ASP A 318 28.13 -14.42 -17.02
C ASP A 318 27.86 -13.02 -16.43
N ARG A 319 27.06 -12.18 -17.11
CA ARG A 319 26.58 -10.89 -16.54
C ARG A 319 25.71 -11.11 -15.32
N CYS A 320 24.71 -12.00 -15.45
CA CYS A 320 23.83 -12.35 -14.32
C CYS A 320 24.65 -12.86 -13.13
N ASN A 321 25.54 -13.81 -13.36
CA ASN A 321 26.38 -14.39 -12.32
C ASN A 321 27.39 -13.39 -11.76
N TYR A 322 27.93 -12.51 -12.60
CA TYR A 322 28.81 -11.45 -12.11
C TYR A 322 28.10 -10.55 -11.10
N VAL A 323 26.96 -9.99 -11.45
CA VAL A 323 26.19 -9.13 -10.53
C VAL A 323 25.76 -9.91 -9.27
N ARG A 324 25.36 -11.16 -9.45
CA ARG A 324 24.96 -12.06 -8.36
C ARG A 324 26.06 -12.25 -7.33
N PHE A 325 27.29 -12.49 -7.74
CA PHE A 325 28.41 -12.81 -6.85
C PHE A 325 29.35 -11.63 -6.57
N HIS A 326 29.09 -10.47 -7.17
CA HIS A 326 29.79 -9.21 -6.88
C HIS A 326 28.80 -8.08 -6.55
N PRO A 327 27.83 -8.32 -5.65
CA PRO A 327 26.80 -7.33 -5.37
C PRO A 327 27.36 -6.04 -4.77
N PHE A 328 28.49 -6.14 -4.06
CA PHE A 328 29.16 -5.01 -3.43
C PHE A 328 30.00 -4.15 -4.37
N ASP A 329 30.08 -4.52 -5.66
CA ASP A 329 30.61 -3.64 -6.70
C ASP A 329 29.61 -2.53 -7.06
N TYR A 330 28.34 -2.71 -6.69
CA TYR A 330 27.22 -1.79 -6.98
C TYR A 330 26.59 -1.21 -5.72
N ALA A 331 26.47 -1.99 -4.66
CA ALA A 331 25.81 -1.59 -3.43
C ALA A 331 26.68 -0.62 -2.61
N HIS A 332 26.05 0.41 -2.04
CA HIS A 332 26.71 1.38 -1.16
C HIS A 332 26.58 1.02 0.33
N THR A 333 25.87 -0.07 0.63
CA THR A 333 25.62 -0.50 2.00
C THR A 333 26.37 -1.80 2.36
N ASP A 334 26.35 -2.13 3.63
CA ASP A 334 26.95 -3.37 4.16
C ASP A 334 26.06 -4.61 4.06
N THR A 335 24.81 -4.43 3.67
CA THR A 335 23.81 -5.50 3.58
C THR A 335 23.07 -5.39 2.25
N VAL A 336 23.08 -6.47 1.47
CA VAL A 336 22.41 -6.53 0.17
C VAL A 336 21.33 -7.60 0.17
N VAL A 337 20.15 -7.22 -0.25
CA VAL A 337 19.06 -8.13 -0.65
C VAL A 337 19.13 -8.33 -2.15
N ARG A 338 19.43 -9.51 -2.60
CA ARG A 338 19.47 -9.85 -4.01
C ARG A 338 18.21 -10.59 -4.43
N LEU A 339 17.60 -10.16 -5.52
CA LEU A 339 16.38 -10.74 -6.09
C LEU A 339 16.59 -11.10 -7.55
N ASP A 340 15.96 -12.19 -7.99
CA ASP A 340 15.77 -12.43 -9.42
C ASP A 340 14.79 -11.41 -10.01
N SER A 341 14.97 -11.04 -11.26
CA SER A 341 14.17 -10.02 -11.94
C SER A 341 12.69 -10.36 -12.11
N SER A 342 12.32 -11.62 -11.95
CA SER A 342 10.91 -12.08 -11.95
C SER A 342 10.19 -11.89 -10.61
N ILE A 343 10.83 -11.26 -9.63
CA ILE A 343 10.26 -11.02 -8.30
C ILE A 343 9.99 -9.54 -8.11
N GLY A 344 8.72 -9.17 -7.88
CA GLY A 344 8.31 -7.82 -7.49
C GLY A 344 8.14 -7.68 -5.98
N ILE A 345 8.45 -6.50 -5.46
CA ILE A 345 8.31 -6.16 -4.04
C ILE A 345 6.94 -5.56 -3.80
N LYS A 346 6.16 -6.15 -2.88
CA LYS A 346 4.81 -5.70 -2.50
C LYS A 346 4.81 -4.79 -1.28
N LYS A 347 5.70 -5.09 -0.31
CA LYS A 347 5.83 -4.34 0.95
C LYS A 347 7.29 -4.16 1.30
N SER A 348 7.55 -3.16 2.14
CA SER A 348 8.88 -2.92 2.72
C SER A 348 9.50 -4.21 3.25
N LEU A 349 10.79 -4.42 2.96
CA LEU A 349 11.58 -5.56 3.44
C LEU A 349 12.22 -5.28 4.81
N ALA A 350 12.01 -4.10 5.39
CA ALA A 350 12.59 -3.70 6.66
C ALA A 350 12.44 -4.74 7.78
N PRO A 351 11.24 -5.34 8.02
CA PRO A 351 11.09 -6.34 9.08
C PRO A 351 11.98 -7.58 8.90
N ILE A 352 12.24 -7.96 7.64
CA ILE A 352 13.11 -9.09 7.31
C ILE A 352 14.58 -8.73 7.59
N ILE A 353 14.98 -7.53 7.20
CA ILE A 353 16.33 -7.01 7.42
C ILE A 353 16.61 -6.82 8.91
N GLU A 354 15.64 -6.32 9.66
CA GLU A 354 15.74 -6.18 11.11
C GLU A 354 15.92 -7.53 11.80
N ALA A 355 15.14 -8.55 11.42
CA ALA A 355 15.28 -9.90 11.93
C ALA A 355 16.64 -10.52 11.56
N PHE A 356 17.11 -10.30 10.32
CA PHE A 356 18.43 -10.73 9.86
C PHE A 356 19.56 -10.12 10.71
N ARG A 357 19.48 -8.83 10.97
CA ARG A 357 20.48 -8.10 11.77
C ARG A 357 20.44 -8.48 13.24
N ALA A 358 19.23 -8.59 13.82
CA ALA A 358 19.04 -8.95 15.22
C ALA A 358 19.57 -10.36 15.55
N GLY A 359 19.48 -11.30 14.60
CA GLY A 359 20.01 -12.64 14.72
C GLY A 359 21.52 -12.74 14.44
N ASP A 360 22.18 -11.63 14.11
CA ASP A 360 23.61 -11.58 13.74
C ASP A 360 23.98 -12.62 12.68
N TYR A 361 23.12 -12.77 11.66
CA TYR A 361 23.34 -13.71 10.58
C TYR A 361 24.32 -13.15 9.53
N ASP A 362 25.10 -14.05 8.94
CA ASP A 362 26.02 -13.71 7.86
C ASP A 362 25.30 -13.67 6.51
N ARG A 363 24.35 -14.59 6.32
CA ARG A 363 23.63 -14.81 5.08
C ARG A 363 22.21 -15.29 5.35
N CYS A 364 21.29 -14.95 4.46
CA CYS A 364 19.94 -15.50 4.42
C CYS A 364 19.75 -16.15 3.06
N LEU A 365 19.42 -17.42 3.05
CA LEU A 365 19.24 -18.21 1.84
C LEU A 365 17.92 -18.97 1.89
N LEU A 366 17.23 -19.02 0.76
CA LEU A 366 16.03 -19.82 0.60
C LEU A 366 16.42 -21.28 0.40
N ILE A 367 15.86 -22.19 1.18
CA ILE A 367 15.96 -23.62 0.92
C ILE A 367 15.03 -23.96 -0.24
N HIS A 368 15.53 -24.80 -1.17
CA HIS A 368 14.75 -25.16 -2.35
C HIS A 368 13.46 -25.91 -1.98
N PRO A 369 12.28 -25.47 -2.41
CA PRO A 369 11.00 -25.96 -1.90
C PRO A 369 10.63 -27.39 -2.32
N THR A 370 11.22 -27.87 -3.41
CA THR A 370 10.84 -29.17 -4.01
C THR A 370 12.02 -30.14 -4.22
N ARG A 371 13.24 -29.63 -4.19
CA ARG A 371 14.47 -30.42 -4.36
C ARG A 371 15.32 -30.21 -3.13
N ASN A 372 15.71 -31.29 -2.49
CA ASN A 372 16.32 -31.21 -1.17
C ASN A 372 17.79 -31.57 -1.17
N THR A 373 18.23 -32.33 -2.16
CA THR A 373 19.62 -32.80 -2.28
C THR A 373 20.24 -32.32 -3.59
N PHE A 374 21.55 -32.39 -3.64
CA PHE A 374 22.29 -32.12 -4.87
C PHE A 374 21.90 -33.10 -6.00
N THR A 375 21.74 -34.39 -5.64
CA THR A 375 21.34 -35.42 -6.61
C THR A 375 20.00 -35.15 -7.23
N ASP A 376 19.00 -34.68 -6.44
CA ASP A 376 17.70 -34.29 -6.93
C ASP A 376 17.80 -33.16 -7.99
N GLU A 377 18.61 -32.15 -7.69
CA GLU A 377 18.78 -30.97 -8.55
C GLU A 377 19.49 -31.36 -9.84
N LEU A 378 20.60 -32.10 -9.72
CA LEU A 378 21.40 -32.53 -10.86
C LEU A 378 20.57 -33.35 -11.86
N ALA A 379 19.77 -34.30 -11.34
CA ALA A 379 18.90 -35.15 -12.16
C ALA A 379 17.89 -34.32 -12.96
N VAL A 380 17.30 -33.29 -12.35
CA VAL A 380 16.37 -32.39 -13.02
C VAL A 380 17.06 -31.61 -14.14
N TRP A 381 18.20 -31.00 -13.86
CA TRP A 381 18.90 -30.14 -14.83
C TRP A 381 19.44 -30.88 -16.05
N VAL A 382 19.95 -32.11 -15.85
CA VAL A 382 20.38 -32.97 -16.96
C VAL A 382 19.17 -33.43 -17.78
N ARG A 383 18.09 -33.90 -17.10
CA ARG A 383 16.87 -34.32 -17.77
C ARG A 383 16.25 -33.22 -18.62
N ASP A 384 16.19 -32.02 -18.07
CA ASP A 384 15.55 -30.85 -18.72
C ASP A 384 16.51 -30.14 -19.69
N ARG A 385 17.71 -30.72 -19.92
CA ARG A 385 18.73 -30.26 -20.86
C ARG A 385 19.21 -28.83 -20.61
N HIS A 386 19.23 -28.42 -19.35
CA HIS A 386 19.75 -27.12 -18.98
C HIS A 386 21.27 -27.06 -19.02
N TYR A 387 21.93 -28.18 -18.86
CA TYR A 387 23.35 -28.37 -19.17
C TYR A 387 23.65 -29.80 -19.60
N SER A 388 24.84 -29.98 -20.25
CA SER A 388 25.24 -31.26 -20.76
C SER A 388 25.63 -32.24 -19.65
N GLN A 389 25.56 -33.54 -19.95
CA GLN A 389 26.06 -34.58 -19.05
C GLN A 389 27.54 -34.35 -18.72
N GLU A 390 28.33 -33.82 -19.63
CA GLU A 390 29.74 -33.51 -19.39
C GLU A 390 29.93 -32.45 -18.30
N VAL A 391 29.11 -31.41 -18.26
CA VAL A 391 29.13 -30.41 -17.17
C VAL A 391 28.73 -31.06 -15.85
N ALA A 392 27.68 -31.87 -15.87
CA ALA A 392 27.27 -32.64 -14.67
C ALA A 392 28.39 -33.53 -14.14
N ASP A 393 29.07 -34.27 -15.01
CA ASP A 393 30.15 -35.14 -14.63
C ASP A 393 31.37 -34.39 -14.08
N ARG A 394 31.67 -33.21 -14.61
CA ARG A 394 32.69 -32.30 -14.06
C ARG A 394 32.35 -31.84 -12.65
N CYS A 395 31.10 -31.41 -12.43
CA CYS A 395 30.62 -31.03 -11.11
C CYS A 395 30.75 -32.16 -10.12
N LEU A 396 30.23 -33.34 -10.46
CA LEU A 396 30.30 -34.53 -9.61
C LEU A 396 31.74 -34.93 -9.27
N LYS A 397 32.63 -34.93 -10.27
CA LYS A 397 34.04 -35.26 -10.07
C LYS A 397 34.72 -34.30 -9.11
N MET A 398 34.49 -33.01 -9.27
CA MET A 398 35.04 -31.96 -8.42
C MET A 398 34.54 -32.14 -6.98
N MET A 399 33.23 -32.20 -6.77
CA MET A 399 32.61 -32.28 -5.45
C MET A 399 32.99 -33.58 -4.73
N LYS A 400 33.04 -34.69 -5.46
CA LYS A 400 33.51 -35.98 -4.90
C LYS A 400 34.95 -35.91 -4.44
N ALA A 401 35.82 -35.22 -5.17
CA ALA A 401 37.21 -35.02 -4.78
C ALA A 401 37.36 -34.22 -3.48
N TRP A 402 36.36 -33.44 -3.14
CA TRP A 402 36.31 -32.65 -1.89
C TRP A 402 35.52 -33.33 -0.77
N GLY A 403 35.06 -34.57 -0.99
CA GLY A 403 34.36 -35.37 0.01
C GLY A 403 32.93 -34.93 0.29
N TYR A 404 32.28 -34.23 -0.66
CA TYR A 404 30.90 -33.76 -0.49
C TYR A 404 29.89 -34.91 -0.47
N ASP A 405 28.97 -34.88 0.47
CA ASP A 405 27.83 -35.81 0.54
C ASP A 405 26.69 -35.29 -0.35
N PHE A 406 26.45 -35.97 -1.45
CA PHE A 406 25.42 -35.60 -2.44
C PHE A 406 23.98 -35.78 -1.94
N GLU A 407 23.81 -36.56 -0.88
CA GLU A 407 22.50 -36.78 -0.23
C GLU A 407 22.29 -35.82 0.95
N GLU A 408 23.25 -34.94 1.21
CA GLU A 408 23.09 -33.90 2.22
C GLU A 408 21.91 -32.99 1.86
N LYS A 409 21.02 -32.77 2.85
CA LYS A 409 19.82 -31.95 2.69
C LYS A 409 20.11 -30.47 2.87
N GLY A 410 19.26 -29.65 2.28
CA GLY A 410 19.35 -28.19 2.41
C GLY A 410 19.92 -27.51 1.18
N LEU A 411 19.53 -27.98 -0.01
CA LEU A 411 19.86 -27.31 -1.25
C LEU A 411 19.33 -25.88 -1.25
N PHE A 412 20.20 -24.91 -1.51
CA PHE A 412 19.82 -23.50 -1.57
C PHE A 412 19.26 -23.12 -2.94
N GLN A 413 18.23 -22.27 -2.92
CA GLN A 413 17.64 -21.68 -4.12
C GLN A 413 18.19 -20.26 -4.34
N GLY A 414 18.57 -19.95 -5.58
CA GLY A 414 19.25 -18.71 -5.90
C GLY A 414 18.34 -17.49 -6.19
N THR A 415 17.03 -17.57 -5.99
CA THR A 415 16.08 -16.49 -6.38
C THR A 415 16.04 -15.32 -5.43
N PHE A 416 16.35 -15.55 -4.16
CA PHE A 416 16.39 -14.56 -3.10
C PHE A 416 17.58 -14.83 -2.17
N GLU A 417 18.25 -13.77 -1.77
CA GLU A 417 19.36 -13.86 -0.84
C GLU A 417 19.54 -12.54 -0.10
N ILE A 418 19.86 -12.60 1.20
CA ILE A 418 20.42 -11.47 1.94
C ILE A 418 21.87 -11.83 2.27
N VAL A 419 22.77 -10.91 1.98
CA VAL A 419 24.20 -11.11 2.21
C VAL A 419 24.81 -9.89 2.89
N ARG A 420 25.61 -10.13 3.95
CA ARG A 420 26.36 -9.08 4.65
C ARG A 420 27.74 -8.93 3.99
N ASN A 421 28.23 -7.70 3.88
CA ASN A 421 29.53 -7.37 3.31
C ASN A 421 30.69 -7.73 4.26
N THR A 422 30.86 -9.01 4.53
CA THR A 422 31.97 -9.53 5.32
C THR A 422 33.04 -10.17 4.40
N GLU A 423 34.25 -10.31 4.92
CA GLU A 423 35.33 -10.99 4.16
C GLU A 423 34.95 -12.44 3.86
N VAL A 424 34.30 -13.13 4.81
CA VAL A 424 33.81 -14.49 4.63
C VAL A 424 32.84 -14.57 3.44
N ASN A 425 31.84 -13.72 3.41
CA ASN A 425 30.86 -13.70 2.31
C ASN A 425 31.48 -13.34 0.96
N ARG A 426 32.43 -12.40 0.94
CA ARG A 426 33.19 -12.10 -0.29
C ARG A 426 34.01 -13.29 -0.75
N ASN A 427 34.59 -14.06 0.17
CA ASN A 427 35.34 -15.28 -0.16
C ASN A 427 34.40 -16.35 -0.72
N ILE A 428 33.24 -16.58 -0.10
CA ILE A 428 32.22 -17.50 -0.61
C ILE A 428 31.85 -17.11 -2.04
N ASN A 429 31.47 -15.87 -2.26
CA ASN A 429 31.05 -15.38 -3.57
C ASN A 429 32.13 -15.56 -4.63
N ARG A 430 33.36 -15.19 -4.33
CA ARG A 430 34.50 -15.39 -5.24
C ARG A 430 34.73 -16.85 -5.54
N MET A 431 34.69 -17.71 -4.53
CA MET A 431 34.90 -19.16 -4.72
C MET A 431 33.79 -19.76 -5.58
N VAL A 432 32.52 -19.46 -5.30
CA VAL A 432 31.39 -19.92 -6.11
C VAL A 432 31.54 -19.48 -7.55
N TYR A 433 31.79 -18.21 -7.78
CA TYR A 433 31.94 -17.66 -9.14
C TYR A 433 33.08 -18.31 -9.92
N HIS A 434 34.24 -18.54 -9.29
CA HIS A 434 35.37 -19.23 -9.93
C HIS A 434 35.08 -20.70 -10.20
N LEU A 435 34.45 -21.42 -9.27
CA LEU A 435 34.11 -22.82 -9.46
C LEU A 435 33.06 -23.02 -10.55
N MET A 436 32.11 -22.10 -10.67
CA MET A 436 31.15 -22.09 -11.79
C MET A 436 31.87 -21.99 -13.13
N LYS A 437 32.86 -21.10 -13.25
CA LYS A 437 33.67 -21.00 -14.47
C LYS A 437 34.46 -22.27 -14.76
N TYR A 438 34.98 -22.91 -13.73
CA TYR A 438 35.70 -24.18 -13.87
C TYR A 438 34.80 -25.33 -14.35
N THR A 439 33.58 -25.39 -13.84
CA THR A 439 32.63 -26.48 -14.13
C THR A 439 31.85 -26.24 -15.42
N GLY A 440 31.41 -25.02 -15.68
CA GLY A 440 30.57 -24.66 -16.83
C GLY A 440 31.33 -24.32 -18.11
N GLY A 441 32.62 -23.99 -18.00
CA GLY A 441 33.39 -23.50 -19.15
C GLY A 441 32.96 -22.12 -19.60
N GLU A 442 32.89 -21.88 -20.95
CA GLU A 442 32.40 -20.62 -21.49
C GLU A 442 30.87 -20.46 -21.34
N ASP A 443 30.16 -21.58 -21.27
CA ASP A 443 28.75 -21.67 -20.94
C ASP A 443 28.54 -21.75 -19.42
N ILE A 444 28.85 -20.68 -18.70
CA ILE A 444 28.65 -20.59 -17.23
C ILE A 444 27.16 -20.58 -16.94
N ASP A 445 26.55 -21.71 -17.02
CA ASP A 445 25.12 -21.83 -16.94
C ASP A 445 24.68 -22.46 -15.65
N ARG A 446 23.98 -21.71 -14.80
CA ARG A 446 22.94 -22.23 -13.92
C ARG A 446 23.34 -23.27 -12.87
N VAL A 447 24.64 -23.50 -12.69
CA VAL A 447 25.16 -24.36 -11.61
C VAL A 447 25.32 -23.60 -10.27
N ASP A 448 24.86 -22.38 -10.21
CA ASP A 448 25.01 -21.48 -9.07
C ASP A 448 24.45 -22.07 -7.77
N GLN A 449 23.27 -22.67 -7.82
CA GLN A 449 22.60 -23.26 -6.65
C GLN A 449 23.43 -24.42 -6.06
N HIS A 450 23.89 -25.32 -6.90
CA HIS A 450 24.72 -26.48 -6.51
C HIS A 450 26.05 -26.04 -5.93
N ILE A 451 26.75 -25.16 -6.66
CA ILE A 451 28.08 -24.70 -6.28
C ILE A 451 28.00 -23.88 -4.99
N THR A 452 26.97 -23.03 -4.85
CA THR A 452 26.77 -22.27 -3.60
C THR A 452 26.54 -23.19 -2.41
N THR A 453 25.65 -24.17 -2.56
CA THR A 453 25.36 -25.16 -1.53
C THR A 453 26.62 -25.95 -1.15
N PHE A 454 27.32 -26.47 -2.16
CA PHE A 454 28.56 -27.21 -1.98
C PHE A 454 29.63 -26.38 -1.26
N VAL A 455 29.88 -25.14 -1.69
CA VAL A 455 30.90 -24.28 -1.08
C VAL A 455 30.57 -23.97 0.37
N ILE A 456 29.33 -23.67 0.68
CA ILE A 456 28.91 -23.34 2.04
C ILE A 456 29.05 -24.56 2.94
N HIS A 457 28.50 -25.71 2.55
CA HIS A 457 28.50 -26.91 3.38
C HIS A 457 29.93 -27.46 3.63
N THR A 458 30.80 -27.36 2.62
CA THR A 458 32.14 -27.96 2.73
C THR A 458 33.20 -27.02 3.27
N GLN A 459 33.13 -25.73 2.94
CA GLN A 459 34.20 -24.78 3.25
C GLN A 459 33.82 -23.77 4.35
N PHE A 460 32.53 -23.59 4.60
CA PHE A 460 32.03 -22.63 5.57
C PHE A 460 30.89 -23.24 6.43
N PRO A 461 31.09 -24.40 7.06
CA PRO A 461 30.04 -25.10 7.82
C PRO A 461 29.54 -24.30 9.03
N ASP A 462 30.33 -23.37 9.55
CA ASP A 462 29.99 -22.54 10.70
C ASP A 462 29.30 -21.21 10.31
N LEU A 463 29.00 -21.03 9.02
CA LEU A 463 28.34 -19.82 8.54
C LEU A 463 26.94 -19.67 9.17
N LYS A 464 26.68 -18.54 9.77
CA LYS A 464 25.38 -18.26 10.39
C LYS A 464 24.35 -17.91 9.32
N ILE A 465 23.56 -18.88 8.93
CA ILE A 465 22.51 -18.73 7.91
C ILE A 465 21.16 -18.51 8.59
N MET A 466 20.49 -17.40 8.23
CA MET A 466 19.09 -17.18 8.61
C MET A 466 18.20 -18.13 7.81
N PRO A 467 17.44 -19.01 8.48
CA PRO A 467 16.49 -19.86 7.78
C PRO A 467 15.32 -19.01 7.29
N VAL A 468 15.06 -19.03 5.98
CA VAL A 468 13.89 -18.40 5.41
C VAL A 468 12.77 -19.42 5.30
N SER A 469 11.61 -19.10 5.87
CA SER A 469 10.41 -19.92 5.65
C SER A 469 9.93 -19.72 4.21
N GLU A 470 9.42 -20.78 3.59
CA GLU A 470 8.77 -20.71 2.28
C GLU A 470 7.71 -19.60 2.18
N ASN A 471 7.06 -19.27 3.29
CA ASN A 471 6.02 -18.25 3.36
C ASN A 471 6.53 -16.83 3.08
N LEU A 472 7.84 -16.60 3.14
CA LEU A 472 8.41 -15.27 2.92
C LEU A 472 8.51 -14.92 1.43
N ILE A 473 8.72 -15.91 0.56
CA ILE A 473 8.96 -15.73 -0.88
C ILE A 473 7.96 -16.51 -1.74
N THR A 474 7.04 -17.24 -1.12
CA THR A 474 5.99 -17.94 -1.86
C THR A 474 4.92 -16.97 -2.33
N MET A 475 4.07 -17.43 -3.22
CA MET A 475 3.01 -16.65 -3.83
C MET A 475 1.92 -16.16 -2.89
N GLY A 476 1.91 -16.60 -1.64
CA GLY A 476 1.12 -16.03 -0.55
C GLY A 476 1.89 -15.03 0.30
N SER A 477 3.15 -14.73 -0.05
CA SER A 477 3.96 -13.78 0.71
C SER A 477 3.32 -12.39 0.72
N PRO A 478 3.21 -11.74 1.89
CA PRO A 478 2.79 -10.34 1.94
C PRO A 478 3.86 -9.39 1.37
N TYR A 479 5.13 -9.84 1.28
CA TYR A 479 6.26 -8.99 0.92
C TYR A 479 6.61 -9.02 -0.56
N MET A 480 6.43 -10.15 -1.24
CA MET A 480 6.91 -10.35 -2.61
C MET A 480 5.88 -11.03 -3.50
N GLN A 481 5.98 -10.78 -4.79
CA GLN A 481 5.15 -11.39 -5.84
C GLN A 481 6.04 -11.97 -6.93
N TRP A 482 5.79 -13.20 -7.32
CA TRP A 482 6.42 -13.78 -8.50
C TRP A 482 5.59 -13.47 -9.75
N TYR A 483 6.28 -13.21 -10.84
CA TYR A 483 5.69 -12.96 -12.14
C TYR A 483 6.12 -14.03 -13.14
N LEU A 484 5.27 -14.27 -14.14
CA LEU A 484 5.67 -15.07 -15.30
C LEU A 484 6.74 -14.32 -16.06
N HIS A 485 7.82 -15.01 -16.43
CA HIS A 485 8.88 -14.42 -17.23
C HIS A 485 8.33 -13.73 -18.49
N HIS A 486 8.86 -12.58 -18.83
CA HIS A 486 8.42 -11.72 -19.94
C HIS A 486 6.96 -11.28 -19.84
N SER A 487 6.40 -11.18 -18.63
CA SER A 487 5.00 -10.85 -18.43
C SER A 487 4.82 -10.02 -17.14
N MET A 488 3.83 -9.14 -17.17
CA MET A 488 3.35 -8.43 -15.98
C MET A 488 2.25 -9.22 -15.24
N VAL A 489 2.03 -10.48 -15.63
CA VAL A 489 1.01 -11.33 -15.02
C VAL A 489 1.55 -11.96 -13.73
N PRO A 490 0.97 -11.63 -12.57
CA PRO A 490 1.33 -12.27 -11.31
C PRO A 490 1.04 -13.76 -11.35
N ILE A 491 1.91 -14.54 -10.74
CA ILE A 491 1.65 -15.96 -10.53
C ILE A 491 0.87 -16.10 -9.22
N GLU A 492 -0.39 -16.46 -9.31
CA GLU A 492 -1.28 -16.61 -8.14
C GLU A 492 -1.15 -17.97 -7.45
N ASN A 493 -0.74 -19.01 -8.16
CA ASN A 493 -0.65 -20.37 -7.62
C ASN A 493 0.60 -21.11 -8.11
N PRO A 494 1.57 -21.45 -7.21
CA PRO A 494 2.82 -22.13 -7.58
C PRO A 494 2.63 -23.51 -8.20
N LYS A 495 1.59 -24.21 -7.80
CA LYS A 495 1.31 -25.54 -8.34
C LYS A 495 0.89 -25.52 -9.81
N LYS A 496 0.60 -24.35 -10.36
CA LYS A 496 0.30 -24.14 -11.78
C LYS A 496 1.47 -23.59 -12.60
N ILE A 497 2.61 -23.35 -11.99
CA ILE A 497 3.80 -22.98 -12.73
C ILE A 497 4.29 -24.24 -13.43
N GLN A 498 3.94 -24.40 -14.69
CA GLN A 498 4.82 -25.15 -15.56
C GLN A 498 6.14 -24.39 -15.61
N PRO A 499 7.27 -25.07 -15.41
CA PRO A 499 8.56 -24.43 -15.60
C PRO A 499 8.66 -24.01 -17.08
N MET A 500 8.21 -22.79 -17.38
CA MET A 500 8.48 -22.16 -18.66
C MET A 500 9.93 -21.70 -18.63
N MET A 501 10.82 -22.62 -18.94
CA MET A 501 12.20 -22.27 -19.21
C MET A 501 12.35 -22.06 -20.72
N PHE A 502 12.69 -20.82 -21.09
CA PHE A 502 12.99 -20.42 -22.47
C PHE A 502 11.90 -20.64 -23.51
N GLY A 503 10.65 -20.38 -23.16
CA GLY A 503 9.55 -20.34 -24.13
C GLY A 503 9.08 -21.71 -24.64
N LYS A 504 9.48 -22.81 -24.00
CA LYS A 504 8.92 -24.14 -24.27
C LYS A 504 8.43 -24.78 -22.96
N PRO A 505 7.21 -25.36 -22.92
CA PRO A 505 6.76 -26.17 -21.80
C PRO A 505 7.70 -27.38 -21.64
N CYS A 506 8.04 -27.73 -20.39
CA CYS A 506 8.76 -28.97 -20.12
C CYS A 506 7.79 -30.15 -20.34
N GLU A 507 8.05 -30.97 -21.35
CA GLU A 507 7.23 -32.14 -21.69
C GLU A 507 7.14 -33.18 -20.55
N CYS A 508 8.11 -33.16 -19.62
CA CYS A 508 8.16 -34.10 -18.48
C CYS A 508 7.10 -33.84 -17.39
N TRP A 509 6.41 -32.69 -17.41
CA TRP A 509 5.41 -32.36 -16.41
C TRP A 509 4.03 -32.95 -16.70
N ASP A 510 3.75 -33.27 -17.97
CA ASP A 510 2.45 -33.82 -18.39
C ASP A 510 2.33 -35.33 -18.12
N GLU A 511 3.43 -36.10 -18.11
CA GLU A 511 3.40 -37.54 -17.87
C GLU A 511 2.99 -37.91 -16.43
N GLN A 512 3.32 -37.08 -15.43
CA GLN A 512 2.92 -37.34 -14.04
C GLN A 512 1.45 -37.01 -13.74
N LYS A 513 0.77 -36.25 -14.62
CA LYS A 513 -0.66 -35.95 -14.47
C LYS A 513 -1.56 -37.00 -15.10
N THR A 514 -1.13 -37.60 -16.19
CA THR A 514 -1.90 -38.66 -16.88
C THR A 514 -2.07 -39.91 -16.03
N GLU A 515 -1.05 -40.33 -15.32
CA GLU A 515 -1.15 -41.53 -14.42
C GLU A 515 -2.07 -41.34 -13.19
N LYS A 516 -2.29 -40.11 -12.73
CA LYS A 516 -3.21 -39.84 -11.59
C LYS A 516 -4.65 -39.64 -12.00
N VAL A 517 -4.92 -39.25 -13.24
CA VAL A 517 -6.28 -39.04 -13.74
C VAL A 517 -6.89 -40.38 -14.18
N GLU A 518 -6.12 -41.30 -14.79
CA GLU A 518 -6.63 -42.62 -15.18
C GLU A 518 -6.97 -43.54 -14.01
N LYS A 519 -6.41 -43.31 -12.82
CA LYS A 519 -6.77 -44.09 -11.60
C LYS A 519 -8.01 -43.56 -10.85
N ALA A 520 -8.51 -42.37 -11.21
CA ALA A 520 -9.68 -41.76 -10.54
C ALA A 520 -11.02 -41.98 -11.28
N ASP A 521 -11.00 -42.22 -12.60
CA ASP A 521 -12.23 -42.32 -13.43
C ASP A 521 -12.76 -43.72 -13.69
N GLY A 522 -12.27 -44.72 -12.98
CA GLY A 522 -12.68 -46.14 -13.08
C GLY A 522 -13.96 -46.51 -12.35
N LYS A 523 -14.96 -45.64 -12.18
CA LYS A 523 -16.28 -46.03 -11.68
C LYS A 523 -17.43 -45.25 -12.33
N SER A 524 -18.19 -46.02 -13.16
CA SER A 524 -19.61 -45.82 -13.52
C SER A 524 -19.97 -44.65 -14.45
N ALA A 525 -20.06 -44.98 -15.73
CA ALA A 525 -20.83 -44.20 -16.69
C ALA A 525 -22.13 -44.95 -17.04
N SER A 526 -23.27 -44.49 -16.56
CA SER A 526 -24.57 -44.83 -17.11
C SER A 526 -24.97 -43.78 -18.16
N LYS A 527 -25.30 -44.27 -19.37
CA LYS A 527 -25.72 -43.47 -20.53
C LYS A 527 -27.03 -42.74 -20.29
N PRO A 528 -27.18 -41.46 -20.66
CA PRO A 528 -28.51 -40.87 -20.84
C PRO A 528 -28.98 -40.98 -22.29
N LYS A 529 -30.28 -41.30 -22.41
CA LYS A 529 -31.03 -41.44 -23.64
C LYS A 529 -31.21 -40.12 -24.39
N THR A 530 -30.99 -40.17 -25.68
CA THR A 530 -31.37 -39.17 -26.68
C THR A 530 -32.87 -38.97 -26.76
N THR A 531 -33.34 -37.76 -26.57
CA THR A 531 -34.70 -37.34 -26.99
C THR A 531 -34.55 -36.25 -28.07
N LYS A 532 -35.01 -36.63 -29.27
CA LYS A 532 -35.24 -35.73 -30.41
C LYS A 532 -36.34 -34.72 -30.06
N ARG A 533 -36.13 -33.46 -30.32
CA ARG A 533 -37.23 -32.49 -30.39
C ARG A 533 -37.20 -31.75 -31.72
N THR A 534 -38.32 -31.90 -32.37
CA THR A 534 -38.72 -31.42 -33.69
C THR A 534 -38.90 -29.90 -33.72
N ASN A 535 -38.53 -29.34 -34.84
CA ASN A 535 -38.86 -27.98 -35.30
C ASN A 535 -40.37 -27.74 -35.35
N ARG A 536 -40.80 -26.56 -34.92
CA ARG A 536 -42.00 -25.91 -35.49
C ARG A 536 -41.77 -24.40 -35.66
N LYS A 537 -41.81 -24.02 -36.92
CA LYS A 537 -41.98 -22.62 -37.39
C LYS A 537 -43.44 -22.18 -37.11
N GLY A 538 -43.65 -20.90 -36.94
CA GLY A 538 -44.92 -20.30 -37.25
C GLY A 538 -45.26 -19.04 -36.46
N LYS A 539 -45.16 -17.94 -37.18
CA LYS A 539 -45.77 -16.61 -37.15
C LYS A 539 -45.27 -15.62 -36.14
#